data_5fed2cb3d737b2c8bea1056fbde00271
#
_entry.id   5fed2cb3d737b2c8bea1056fbde00271
#
_cell.length_a   1.000
_cell.length_b   1.000
_cell.length_c   1.000
_cell.angle_alpha   90.00
_cell.angle_beta   90.00
_cell.angle_gamma   90.00
#
_symmetry.space_group_name_H-M   'P 1'
#
loop_
_entity.id
_entity.type
_entity.pdbx_description
1 polymer ?
#
loop_
_entity_poly.entity_id
_entity_poly.type
_entity_poly.pdbx_seq_one_letter_code
_entity_poly.pdbx_strand_id
1 'polypeptide(L)'
;MLNKVKTLTGYKLNSRDGEIGKVKEFYFDDHFWTIRYLVAETGDWLMERQVLISPYALGFMNKGEQTITIDLTKKQIEGSPSLDSDKPVSRQCEESYHQYYGWPMYWMGPYVWGDDPSFERDLEKWKESREHEKATWDAHLRSTSVVDGYHIQATDGEIGHVEDFIVDDDTWAIRYLIVDTQNWWPGKKVL
;
A
#
# COMPACT_ATOMS: atom_id res chain seq x y z
N MET A 1 4.15 14.15 -5.60
CA MET A 1 3.39 15.09 -4.70
C MET A 1 2.89 14.34 -3.47
N LEU A 2 2.74 15.04 -2.29
CA LEU A 2 2.32 14.37 -1.05
C LEU A 2 0.79 14.32 -0.90
N ASN A 3 0.27 13.16 -0.52
CA ASN A 3 -1.16 12.90 -0.34
C ASN A 3 -1.41 12.15 0.96
N LYS A 4 -2.52 12.47 1.63
CA LYS A 4 -3.02 11.67 2.76
C LYS A 4 -3.71 10.42 2.23
N VAL A 5 -3.41 9.27 2.80
CA VAL A 5 -4.02 7.99 2.40
C VAL A 5 -5.54 8.01 2.58
N LYS A 6 -6.04 8.55 3.68
CA LYS A 6 -7.50 8.71 3.91
C LYS A 6 -8.18 9.57 2.84
N THR A 7 -7.48 10.55 2.26
CA THR A 7 -8.02 11.37 1.17
C THR A 7 -8.15 10.58 -0.13
N LEU A 8 -7.26 9.62 -0.37
CA LEU A 8 -7.29 8.78 -1.56
C LEU A 8 -8.32 7.65 -1.48
N THR A 9 -8.71 7.26 -0.27
CA THR A 9 -9.78 6.29 -0.06
C THR A 9 -11.10 6.82 -0.63
N GLY A 10 -11.80 5.98 -1.38
CA GLY A 10 -13.03 6.35 -2.09
C GLY A 10 -12.83 6.97 -3.47
N TYR A 11 -11.59 7.30 -3.89
CA TYR A 11 -11.33 7.75 -5.26
C TYR A 11 -11.79 6.70 -6.25
N LYS A 12 -12.42 7.13 -7.34
CA LYS A 12 -12.85 6.26 -8.43
C LYS A 12 -11.65 5.75 -9.22
N LEU A 13 -11.74 4.51 -9.65
CA LEU A 13 -10.71 3.85 -10.43
C LEU A 13 -11.22 3.66 -11.88
N ASN A 14 -10.49 4.26 -12.82
CA ASN A 14 -10.80 4.19 -14.23
C ASN A 14 -9.77 3.33 -14.97
N SER A 15 -10.17 2.14 -15.39
CA SER A 15 -9.38 1.29 -16.27
C SER A 15 -9.36 1.82 -17.71
N ARG A 16 -8.60 1.18 -18.59
CA ARG A 16 -8.55 1.53 -20.03
C ARG A 16 -9.90 1.46 -20.74
N ASP A 17 -10.85 0.68 -20.23
CA ASP A 17 -12.14 0.38 -20.82
C ASP A 17 -13.34 0.68 -19.90
N GLY A 18 -13.14 1.49 -18.88
CA GLY A 18 -14.19 2.06 -18.04
C GLY A 18 -13.94 2.00 -16.54
N GLU A 19 -14.88 2.53 -15.77
CA GLU A 19 -14.82 2.55 -14.31
C GLU A 19 -14.84 1.12 -13.74
N ILE A 20 -13.96 0.84 -12.78
CA ILE A 20 -13.82 -0.48 -12.15
C ILE A 20 -14.21 -0.51 -10.68
N GLY A 21 -14.50 0.63 -10.09
CA GLY A 21 -14.84 0.76 -8.69
C GLY A 21 -14.08 1.89 -8.01
N LYS A 22 -13.73 1.69 -6.75
CA LYS A 22 -13.07 2.73 -5.95
C LYS A 22 -11.95 2.18 -5.08
N VAL A 23 -11.08 3.08 -4.63
CA VAL A 23 -10.04 2.78 -3.65
C VAL A 23 -10.70 2.39 -2.33
N LYS A 24 -10.41 1.21 -1.81
CA LYS A 24 -10.81 0.77 -0.48
C LYS A 24 -9.75 1.12 0.56
N GLU A 25 -8.53 0.67 0.34
CA GLU A 25 -7.39 0.83 1.24
C GLU A 25 -6.09 0.61 0.47
N PHE A 26 -4.97 0.71 1.18
CA PHE A 26 -3.66 0.38 0.63
C PHE A 26 -2.96 -0.66 1.50
N TYR A 27 -2.15 -1.50 0.86
CA TYR A 27 -1.19 -2.35 1.55
C TYR A 27 0.21 -1.81 1.36
N PHE A 28 0.93 -1.69 2.47
CA PHE A 28 2.31 -1.22 2.47
C PHE A 28 3.25 -2.25 3.11
N ASP A 29 4.49 -2.20 2.68
CA ASP A 29 5.59 -2.95 3.23
C ASP A 29 6.10 -2.20 4.46
N ASP A 30 6.01 -2.82 5.65
CA ASP A 30 6.40 -2.20 6.92
C ASP A 30 7.93 -2.13 7.12
N HIS A 31 8.70 -2.82 6.28
CA HIS A 31 10.16 -2.73 6.28
C HIS A 31 10.65 -1.50 5.50
N PHE A 32 10.11 -1.31 4.28
CA PHE A 32 10.52 -0.21 3.39
C PHE A 32 9.59 1.01 3.45
N TRP A 33 8.48 0.93 4.16
CA TRP A 33 7.46 1.98 4.25
C TRP A 33 6.98 2.44 2.88
N THR A 34 6.68 1.49 2.04
CA THR A 34 6.29 1.73 0.64
C THR A 34 4.96 1.04 0.35
N ILE A 35 4.03 1.75 -0.28
CA ILE A 35 2.78 1.17 -0.78
C ILE A 35 3.13 0.15 -1.86
N ARG A 36 2.66 -1.08 -1.69
CA ARG A 36 2.84 -2.17 -2.65
C ARG A 36 1.60 -2.45 -3.46
N TYR A 37 0.44 -2.20 -2.85
CA TYR A 37 -0.83 -2.40 -3.53
C TYR A 37 -1.86 -1.37 -3.10
N LEU A 38 -2.67 -0.95 -4.07
CA LEU A 38 -3.98 -0.37 -3.87
C LEU A 38 -4.98 -1.51 -3.88
N VAL A 39 -5.86 -1.57 -2.90
CA VAL A 39 -7.00 -2.49 -2.88
C VAL A 39 -8.20 -1.78 -3.52
N ALA A 40 -8.65 -2.29 -4.64
CA ALA A 40 -9.85 -1.81 -5.32
C ALA A 40 -11.07 -2.61 -4.86
N GLU A 41 -12.14 -1.91 -4.51
CA GLU A 41 -13.48 -2.46 -4.33
C GLU A 41 -14.24 -2.31 -5.63
N THR A 42 -14.55 -3.42 -6.30
CA THR A 42 -14.99 -3.41 -7.71
C THR A 42 -16.48 -3.18 -7.92
N GLY A 43 -17.28 -3.12 -6.85
CA GLY A 43 -18.72 -2.96 -6.97
C GLY A 43 -19.41 -4.12 -7.70
N ASP A 44 -20.63 -3.85 -8.21
CA ASP A 44 -21.53 -4.88 -8.77
C ASP A 44 -20.99 -5.61 -10.00
N TRP A 45 -20.13 -4.96 -10.81
CA TRP A 45 -19.66 -5.57 -12.07
C TRP A 45 -18.76 -6.80 -11.88
N LEU A 46 -18.12 -6.93 -10.70
CA LEU A 46 -17.29 -8.09 -10.33
C LEU A 46 -17.72 -8.64 -8.95
N MET A 47 -19.01 -8.61 -8.64
CA MET A 47 -19.61 -9.15 -7.42
C MET A 47 -18.90 -8.66 -6.13
N GLU A 48 -18.63 -7.36 -6.05
CA GLU A 48 -17.95 -6.72 -4.90
C GLU A 48 -16.57 -7.30 -4.56
N ARG A 49 -15.94 -7.98 -5.53
CA ARG A 49 -14.63 -8.58 -5.35
C ARG A 49 -13.59 -7.50 -5.06
N GLN A 50 -12.69 -7.80 -4.14
CA GLN A 50 -11.49 -6.99 -3.92
C GLN A 50 -10.36 -7.47 -4.81
N VAL A 51 -9.63 -6.54 -5.41
CA VAL A 51 -8.47 -6.84 -6.24
C VAL A 51 -7.29 -5.98 -5.83
N LEU A 52 -6.10 -6.58 -5.89
CA LEU A 52 -4.85 -5.86 -5.70
C LEU A 52 -4.40 -5.22 -7.00
N ILE A 53 -4.08 -3.94 -6.94
CA ILE A 53 -3.51 -3.20 -8.05
C ILE A 53 -2.18 -2.64 -7.60
N SER A 54 -1.11 -3.09 -8.26
CA SER A 54 0.22 -2.59 -7.98
C SER A 54 0.38 -1.15 -8.48
N PRO A 55 1.18 -0.30 -7.81
CA PRO A 55 1.57 1.01 -8.30
C PRO A 55 2.09 1.02 -9.75
N TYR A 56 2.63 -0.09 -10.26
CA TYR A 56 2.99 -0.23 -11.68
C TYR A 56 1.84 0.01 -12.66
N ALA A 57 0.62 -0.30 -12.25
CA ALA A 57 -0.56 -0.10 -13.07
C ALA A 57 -1.28 1.21 -12.75
N LEU A 58 -0.84 1.99 -11.76
CA LEU A 58 -1.44 3.28 -11.43
C LEU A 58 -0.90 4.36 -12.38
N GLY A 59 -1.82 5.09 -12.98
CA GLY A 59 -1.51 6.19 -13.86
C GLY A 59 -1.81 7.55 -13.22
N PHE A 60 -2.38 8.45 -13.99
CA PHE A 60 -2.64 9.82 -13.55
C PHE A 60 -3.71 9.89 -12.46
N MET A 61 -3.42 10.67 -11.43
CA MET A 61 -4.34 10.98 -10.33
C MET A 61 -4.94 12.38 -10.53
N ASN A 62 -6.25 12.44 -10.73
CA ASN A 62 -7.00 13.70 -10.81
C ASN A 62 -7.66 13.99 -9.46
N LYS A 63 -7.07 14.92 -8.70
CA LYS A 63 -7.60 15.32 -7.39
C LYS A 63 -8.93 16.09 -7.46
N GLY A 64 -9.14 16.84 -8.53
CA GLY A 64 -10.38 17.62 -8.72
C GLY A 64 -11.58 16.71 -8.95
N GLU A 65 -11.39 15.63 -9.68
CA GLU A 65 -12.44 14.64 -9.98
C GLU A 65 -12.40 13.44 -9.04
N GLN A 66 -11.41 13.38 -8.17
CA GLN A 66 -11.18 12.25 -7.26
C GLN A 66 -11.10 10.90 -8.01
N THR A 67 -10.28 10.88 -9.06
CA THR A 67 -10.11 9.69 -9.91
C THR A 67 -8.63 9.29 -10.04
N ILE A 68 -8.40 8.00 -10.17
CA ILE A 68 -7.08 7.43 -10.51
C ILE A 68 -7.25 6.56 -11.76
N THR A 69 -6.41 6.78 -12.76
CA THR A 69 -6.40 5.94 -13.96
C THR A 69 -5.60 4.66 -13.69
N ILE A 70 -6.09 3.54 -14.24
CA ILE A 70 -5.47 2.22 -14.10
C ILE A 70 -5.11 1.70 -15.48
N ASP A 71 -3.84 1.37 -15.66
CA ASP A 71 -3.29 0.87 -16.94
C ASP A 71 -3.56 -0.64 -17.12
N LEU A 72 -4.80 -1.06 -16.88
CA LEU A 72 -5.33 -2.41 -17.06
C LEU A 72 -6.70 -2.32 -17.70
N THR A 73 -7.13 -3.40 -18.36
CA THR A 73 -8.51 -3.58 -18.82
C THR A 73 -9.36 -4.30 -17.77
N LYS A 74 -10.68 -4.14 -17.84
CA LYS A 74 -11.60 -4.91 -16.99
C LYS A 74 -11.40 -6.41 -17.10
N LYS A 75 -11.16 -6.91 -18.31
CA LYS A 75 -10.92 -8.33 -18.56
C LYS A 75 -9.64 -8.83 -17.84
N GLN A 76 -8.57 -8.04 -17.79
CA GLN A 76 -7.37 -8.37 -17.04
C GLN A 76 -7.65 -8.41 -15.53
N ILE A 77 -8.45 -7.48 -15.03
CA ILE A 77 -8.83 -7.41 -13.62
C ILE A 77 -9.74 -8.59 -13.25
N GLU A 78 -10.72 -8.91 -14.10
CA GLU A 78 -11.61 -10.05 -13.93
C GLU A 78 -10.86 -11.39 -13.83
N GLY A 79 -9.88 -11.59 -14.71
CA GLY A 79 -9.06 -12.81 -14.74
C GLY A 79 -7.96 -12.89 -13.66
N SER A 80 -7.78 -11.85 -12.84
CA SER A 80 -6.74 -11.85 -11.80
C SER A 80 -7.02 -12.88 -10.68
N PRO A 81 -6.00 -13.34 -9.95
CA PRO A 81 -6.19 -14.16 -8.76
C PRO A 81 -7.16 -13.50 -7.77
N SER A 82 -7.97 -14.28 -7.05
CA SER A 82 -8.84 -13.71 -6.03
C SER A 82 -8.05 -13.41 -4.75
N LEU A 83 -8.35 -12.26 -4.15
CA LEU A 83 -7.86 -11.93 -2.82
C LEU A 83 -8.80 -12.57 -1.79
N ASP A 84 -8.26 -13.44 -0.94
CA ASP A 84 -8.99 -13.93 0.23
C ASP A 84 -9.01 -12.81 1.28
N SER A 85 -10.18 -12.19 1.47
CA SER A 85 -10.34 -11.01 2.34
C SER A 85 -10.04 -11.26 3.82
N ASP A 86 -10.04 -12.52 4.22
CA ASP A 86 -9.89 -12.92 5.64
C ASP A 86 -8.45 -13.26 6.03
N LYS A 87 -7.50 -13.12 5.10
CA LYS A 87 -6.09 -13.48 5.34
C LYS A 87 -5.16 -12.33 5.00
N PRO A 88 -4.06 -12.15 5.77
CA PRO A 88 -2.98 -11.28 5.32
C PRO A 88 -2.50 -11.71 3.94
N VAL A 89 -2.18 -10.77 3.07
CA VAL A 89 -1.65 -11.06 1.74
C VAL A 89 -0.34 -11.84 1.89
N SER A 90 -0.37 -13.10 1.52
CA SER A 90 0.81 -13.95 1.59
C SER A 90 1.74 -13.71 0.41
N ARG A 91 3.03 -14.03 0.56
CA ARG A 91 3.99 -13.95 -0.54
C ARG A 91 3.56 -14.78 -1.76
N GLN A 92 2.94 -15.92 -1.55
CA GLN A 92 2.39 -16.74 -2.65
C GLN A 92 1.29 -16.02 -3.43
N CYS A 93 0.43 -15.28 -2.73
CA CYS A 93 -0.59 -14.46 -3.35
C CYS A 93 0.06 -13.34 -4.19
N GLU A 94 1.06 -12.64 -3.65
CA GLU A 94 1.82 -11.62 -4.38
C GLU A 94 2.50 -12.20 -5.63
N GLU A 95 3.19 -13.34 -5.50
CA GLU A 95 3.83 -14.03 -6.64
C GLU A 95 2.82 -14.34 -7.74
N SER A 96 1.64 -14.84 -7.38
CA SER A 96 0.56 -15.15 -8.32
C SER A 96 0.08 -13.88 -9.05
N TYR A 97 -0.08 -12.76 -8.36
CA TYR A 97 -0.43 -11.47 -8.97
C TYR A 97 0.66 -10.95 -9.89
N HIS A 98 1.91 -10.93 -9.43
CA HIS A 98 3.04 -10.46 -10.22
C HIS A 98 3.25 -11.30 -11.48
N GLN A 99 3.13 -12.62 -11.37
CA GLN A 99 3.20 -13.51 -12.50
C GLN A 99 2.04 -13.31 -13.49
N TYR A 100 0.83 -13.15 -12.98
CA TYR A 100 -0.37 -12.94 -13.82
C TYR A 100 -0.28 -11.64 -14.64
N TYR A 101 0.11 -10.54 -14.01
CA TYR A 101 0.21 -9.24 -14.66
C TYR A 101 1.54 -8.98 -15.36
N GLY A 102 2.54 -9.84 -15.17
CA GLY A 102 3.90 -9.64 -15.68
C GLY A 102 4.65 -8.50 -14.98
N TRP A 103 4.28 -8.17 -13.75
CA TRP A 103 4.97 -7.14 -12.98
C TRP A 103 6.30 -7.65 -12.42
N PRO A 104 7.34 -6.80 -12.36
CA PRO A 104 8.59 -7.18 -11.71
C PRO A 104 8.36 -7.39 -10.22
N MET A 105 8.95 -8.46 -9.69
CA MET A 105 8.88 -8.77 -8.25
C MET A 105 9.78 -7.81 -7.47
N TYR A 106 9.19 -6.92 -6.69
CA TYR A 106 9.91 -5.89 -5.94
C TYR A 106 10.86 -6.45 -4.87
N TRP A 107 10.65 -7.68 -4.43
CA TRP A 107 11.49 -8.37 -3.45
C TRP A 107 12.69 -9.12 -4.05
N MET A 108 12.83 -9.18 -5.37
CA MET A 108 13.91 -9.94 -6.04
C MET A 108 15.07 -9.06 -6.53
N GLY A 109 15.06 -7.77 -6.28
CA GLY A 109 16.07 -6.84 -6.79
C GLY A 109 16.66 -5.93 -5.72
N PRO A 110 17.86 -5.36 -5.98
CA PRO A 110 18.45 -4.37 -5.07
C PRO A 110 17.71 -3.02 -5.08
N TYR A 111 16.78 -2.84 -6.01
CA TYR A 111 16.06 -1.58 -6.20
C TYR A 111 14.59 -1.78 -5.91
N VAL A 112 14.18 -1.31 -4.76
CA VAL A 112 12.76 -1.16 -4.41
C VAL A 112 12.26 0.10 -5.09
N TRP A 113 11.47 -0.04 -6.18
CA TRP A 113 10.70 1.06 -6.78
C TRP A 113 11.39 2.44 -6.81
N GLY A 114 11.99 2.80 -7.95
CA GLY A 114 12.52 4.13 -8.22
C GLY A 114 13.94 4.39 -7.72
N ASP A 115 14.55 5.40 -8.31
CA ASP A 115 15.93 5.85 -8.07
C ASP A 115 16.12 6.61 -6.74
N ASP A 116 15.32 6.34 -5.71
CA ASP A 116 15.52 7.01 -4.44
C ASP A 116 16.30 6.12 -3.45
N PRO A 117 17.62 6.29 -3.38
CA PRO A 117 18.49 5.55 -2.46
C PRO A 117 18.42 6.08 -1.03
N SER A 118 17.51 6.99 -0.71
CA SER A 118 17.52 7.74 0.54
C SER A 118 17.13 6.94 1.79
N PHE A 119 16.82 5.65 1.65
CA PHE A 119 16.74 4.72 2.77
C PHE A 119 17.83 3.65 2.71
N GLU A 120 19.09 4.07 2.67
CA GLU A 120 20.22 3.24 3.11
C GLU A 120 20.08 2.96 4.61
N ARG A 121 19.09 2.19 4.99
CA ARG A 121 19.12 1.49 6.25
C ARG A 121 19.85 0.19 6.02
N ASP A 122 21.18 0.27 6.29
CA ASP A 122 22.04 -0.87 6.60
C ASP A 122 21.86 -2.10 5.66
N LEU A 123 22.54 -2.08 4.52
CA LEU A 123 22.63 -3.20 3.57
C LEU A 123 23.02 -4.54 4.23
N GLU A 124 23.71 -4.50 5.36
CA GLU A 124 24.08 -5.68 6.13
C GLU A 124 22.88 -6.27 6.87
N LYS A 125 22.08 -5.43 7.55
CA LYS A 125 20.83 -5.87 8.17
C LYS A 125 19.82 -6.37 7.15
N TRP A 126 19.83 -5.79 5.93
CA TRP A 126 18.99 -6.25 4.85
C TRP A 126 19.38 -7.65 4.34
N LYS A 127 20.69 -7.96 4.29
CA LYS A 127 21.17 -9.30 3.93
C LYS A 127 20.82 -10.33 5.01
N GLU A 128 20.99 -9.99 6.28
CA GLU A 128 20.64 -10.85 7.41
C GLU A 128 19.12 -11.09 7.47
N SER A 129 18.31 -10.05 7.20
CA SER A 129 16.84 -10.17 7.11
C SER A 129 16.43 -11.12 5.99
N ARG A 130 17.08 -11.08 4.83
CA ARG A 130 16.81 -11.98 3.69
C ARG A 130 17.11 -13.45 3.96
N GLU A 131 18.12 -13.74 4.78
CA GLU A 131 18.40 -15.12 5.19
C GLU A 131 17.38 -15.63 6.20
N HIS A 132 16.83 -14.74 7.04
CA HIS A 132 15.73 -15.04 7.94
C HIS A 132 14.37 -15.14 7.20
N GLU A 133 14.12 -14.33 6.17
CA GLU A 133 12.91 -14.37 5.36
C GLU A 133 12.72 -15.68 4.60
N LYS A 134 13.78 -16.38 4.24
CA LYS A 134 13.69 -17.72 3.67
C LYS A 134 13.18 -18.78 4.65
N ALA A 135 13.23 -18.50 5.93
CA ALA A 135 12.84 -19.43 6.99
C ALA A 135 11.45 -19.15 7.59
N THR A 136 10.90 -17.96 7.44
CA THR A 136 9.58 -17.58 7.95
C THR A 136 8.79 -16.84 6.88
N TRP A 137 7.62 -17.38 6.52
CA TRP A 137 6.63 -16.77 5.61
C TRP A 137 5.95 -15.56 6.29
N ASP A 138 6.72 -14.59 6.71
CA ASP A 138 6.18 -13.43 7.42
C ASP A 138 5.62 -12.43 6.41
N ALA A 139 4.33 -12.12 6.55
CA ALA A 139 3.67 -11.15 5.71
C ALA A 139 4.10 -9.73 6.13
N HIS A 140 5.07 -9.16 5.42
CA HIS A 140 5.51 -7.76 5.64
C HIS A 140 4.49 -6.72 5.15
N LEU A 141 3.40 -7.17 4.55
CA LEU A 141 2.34 -6.31 4.09
C LEU A 141 1.36 -6.00 5.21
N ARG A 142 1.17 -4.71 5.47
CA ARG A 142 0.20 -4.19 6.43
C ARG A 142 -0.87 -3.40 5.69
N SER A 143 -2.11 -3.60 6.10
CA SER A 143 -3.22 -2.75 5.66
C SER A 143 -3.16 -1.39 6.34
N THR A 144 -3.32 -0.31 5.59
CA THR A 144 -3.43 1.04 6.15
C THR A 144 -4.65 1.19 7.05
N SER A 145 -5.74 0.46 6.75
CA SER A 145 -6.96 0.48 7.57
C SER A 145 -6.81 -0.27 8.89
N VAL A 146 -5.96 -1.31 8.94
CA VAL A 146 -5.69 -2.07 10.17
C VAL A 146 -4.74 -1.30 11.08
N VAL A 147 -3.75 -0.61 10.52
CA VAL A 147 -2.76 0.15 11.29
C VAL A 147 -3.34 1.49 11.80
N ASP A 148 -4.39 2.00 11.16
CA ASP A 148 -5.16 3.14 11.67
C ASP A 148 -5.66 2.86 13.10
N GLY A 149 -5.39 3.78 14.03
CA GLY A 149 -5.71 3.62 15.44
C GLY A 149 -4.69 2.84 16.29
N TYR A 150 -3.60 2.32 15.70
CA TYR A 150 -2.55 1.67 16.50
C TYR A 150 -1.88 2.67 17.44
N HIS A 151 -1.71 2.28 18.70
CA HIS A 151 -1.01 3.07 19.70
C HIS A 151 0.49 3.14 19.39
N ILE A 152 1.05 4.33 19.57
CA ILE A 152 2.47 4.57 19.33
C ILE A 152 3.16 4.73 20.70
N GLN A 153 4.09 3.83 20.95
CA GLN A 153 4.92 3.80 22.14
C GLN A 153 6.28 4.47 21.84
N ALA A 154 6.57 5.56 22.54
CA ALA A 154 7.92 6.12 22.57
C ALA A 154 8.73 5.51 23.73
N THR A 155 10.02 5.83 23.81
CA THR A 155 10.92 5.32 24.86
C THR A 155 10.53 5.81 26.25
N ASP A 156 9.86 6.93 26.35
CA ASP A 156 9.46 7.62 27.59
C ASP A 156 7.95 7.57 27.87
N GLY A 157 7.16 6.91 27.00
CA GLY A 157 5.72 6.74 27.20
C GLY A 157 4.94 6.63 25.89
N GLU A 158 3.63 6.53 26.03
CA GLU A 158 2.70 6.54 24.90
C GLU A 158 2.50 7.97 24.40
N ILE A 159 2.62 8.20 23.09
CA ILE A 159 2.45 9.53 22.49
C ILE A 159 1.12 9.72 21.77
N GLY A 160 0.37 8.67 21.52
CA GLY A 160 -0.90 8.72 20.84
C GLY A 160 -1.14 7.52 19.92
N HIS A 161 -1.91 7.74 18.88
CA HIS A 161 -2.23 6.68 17.93
C HIS A 161 -2.07 7.14 16.47
N VAL A 162 -1.88 6.16 15.59
CA VAL A 162 -1.83 6.40 14.14
C VAL A 162 -3.16 6.93 13.66
N GLU A 163 -3.13 8.08 13.00
CA GLU A 163 -4.33 8.67 12.40
C GLU A 163 -4.34 8.53 10.88
N ASP A 164 -3.21 8.71 10.21
CA ASP A 164 -3.13 8.67 8.74
C ASP A 164 -1.68 8.53 8.29
N PHE A 165 -1.49 8.32 7.00
CA PHE A 165 -0.20 8.25 6.34
C PHE A 165 -0.12 9.34 5.27
N ILE A 166 1.07 9.89 5.07
CA ILE A 166 1.36 10.76 3.93
C ILE A 166 2.26 10.01 2.97
N VAL A 167 1.73 9.78 1.78
CA VAL A 167 2.40 9.06 0.70
C VAL A 167 2.78 10.01 -0.43
N ASP A 168 3.92 9.77 -1.02
CA ASP A 168 4.39 10.42 -2.25
C ASP A 168 3.83 9.65 -3.45
N ASP A 169 3.03 10.30 -4.31
CA ASP A 169 2.37 9.68 -5.47
C ASP A 169 3.32 9.40 -6.65
N ASP A 170 4.54 9.88 -6.62
CA ASP A 170 5.54 9.56 -7.64
C ASP A 170 6.26 8.24 -7.30
N THR A 171 6.62 8.06 -6.03
CA THR A 171 7.39 6.90 -5.55
C THR A 171 6.58 5.88 -4.77
N TRP A 172 5.37 6.24 -4.36
CA TRP A 172 4.50 5.47 -3.47
C TRP A 172 5.12 5.17 -2.11
N ALA A 173 6.19 5.88 -1.74
CA ALA A 173 6.80 5.80 -0.43
C ALA A 173 5.96 6.56 0.61
N ILE A 174 5.78 5.96 1.78
CA ILE A 174 5.21 6.63 2.95
C ILE A 174 6.29 7.53 3.52
N ARG A 175 6.06 8.84 3.47
CA ARG A 175 7.03 9.85 3.94
C ARG A 175 6.79 10.25 5.39
N TYR A 176 5.52 10.24 5.83
CA TYR A 176 5.15 10.64 7.18
C TYR A 176 4.01 9.79 7.71
N LEU A 177 4.03 9.60 9.03
CA LEU A 177 2.94 9.06 9.81
C LEU A 177 2.27 10.21 10.56
N ILE A 178 0.97 10.38 10.40
CA ILE A 178 0.21 11.36 11.18
C ILE A 178 -0.23 10.69 12.47
N VAL A 179 0.14 11.30 13.59
CA VAL A 179 -0.17 10.82 14.92
C VAL A 179 -1.15 11.78 15.58
N ASP A 180 -2.25 11.24 16.10
CA ASP A 180 -3.13 11.97 17.00
C ASP A 180 -2.62 11.83 18.43
N THR A 181 -2.23 12.97 19.02
CA THR A 181 -1.62 13.05 20.34
C THR A 181 -2.61 13.46 21.44
N GLN A 182 -3.91 13.14 21.29
CA GLN A 182 -4.97 13.59 22.21
C GLN A 182 -4.66 13.27 23.68
N ASN A 183 -3.93 12.19 23.94
CA ASN A 183 -3.58 11.79 25.30
C ASN A 183 -2.42 12.59 25.90
N TRP A 184 -1.57 13.21 25.07
CA TRP A 184 -0.38 13.92 25.52
C TRP A 184 -0.47 15.44 25.30
N TRP A 185 -1.06 15.86 24.17
CA TRP A 185 -1.26 17.28 23.83
C TRP A 185 -2.62 17.49 23.17
N PRO A 186 -3.67 17.75 23.95
CA PRO A 186 -5.03 17.83 23.43
C PRO A 186 -5.16 18.75 22.21
N GLY A 187 -5.68 18.22 21.11
CA GLY A 187 -6.00 18.95 19.91
C GLY A 187 -4.83 19.19 18.95
N LYS A 188 -3.64 18.59 19.14
CA LYS A 188 -2.53 18.68 18.19
C LYS A 188 -2.26 17.35 17.50
N LYS A 189 -2.04 17.45 16.18
CA LYS A 189 -1.55 16.37 15.33
C LYS A 189 -0.10 16.63 14.99
N VAL A 190 0.73 15.59 14.98
CA VAL A 190 2.15 15.67 14.61
C VAL A 190 2.47 14.71 13.46
N LEU A 191 3.48 15.09 12.71
CA LEU A 191 4.01 14.31 11.58
C LEU A 191 5.27 13.56 11.99
#